data_8f953e0fc3eb9fb27632b2af514f9f78
#
_entry.id   8f953e0fc3eb9fb27632b2af514f9f78
#
_cell.length_a   1.000
_cell.length_b   1.000
_cell.length_c   1.000
_cell.angle_alpha   90.00
_cell.angle_beta   90.00
_cell.angle_gamma   90.00
#
_symmetry.space_group_name_H-M   'P 1'
#
loop_
_entity.id
_entity.type
_entity.pdbx_description
1 polymer ?
#
loop_
_entity_poly.entity_id
_entity_poly.type
_entity_poly.pdbx_seq_one_letter_code
_entity_poly.pdbx_strand_id
1 'polypeptide(L)'
;MISGAQRVTVIFADGTESEVSVTGARPEHDLAVLQAATLPDDLQPATLRSTGDLREGDGVVAVGFPFDIGPSVSAGVISGFGREYRSTSGERLLTNLIQFDAAANPGSSGGPLVTMEGEVVGIVTAILNPNNQRSFVGIGFAVPIENAAAAVGIPPH
;
A
#
# COMPACT_ATOMS: atom_id res chain seq x y z
N MET A 1 -5.05 10.55 0.52
CA MET A 1 -6.25 9.69 0.50
C MET A 1 -7.33 10.15 1.46
N ILE A 2 -6.97 10.46 2.72
CA ILE A 2 -7.94 10.88 3.75
C ILE A 2 -7.90 12.37 4.07
N SER A 3 -7.01 13.12 3.43
CA SER A 3 -6.88 14.57 3.67
C SER A 3 -8.19 15.28 3.33
N GLY A 4 -8.71 16.05 4.28
CA GLY A 4 -9.98 16.77 4.13
C GLY A 4 -11.23 15.94 4.36
N ALA A 5 -11.11 14.63 4.59
CA ALA A 5 -12.25 13.79 4.89
C ALA A 5 -12.78 14.07 6.30
N GLN A 6 -14.10 14.30 6.44
CA GLN A 6 -14.74 14.51 7.74
C GLN A 6 -15.04 13.18 8.44
N ARG A 7 -15.19 12.11 7.67
CA ARG A 7 -15.55 10.79 8.17
C ARG A 7 -14.93 9.73 7.31
N VAL A 8 -14.27 8.77 7.95
CA VAL A 8 -13.65 7.65 7.27
C VAL A 8 -14.25 6.36 7.81
N THR A 9 -14.62 5.46 6.92
CA THR A 9 -15.11 4.14 7.28
C THR A 9 -14.29 3.09 6.55
N VAL A 10 -14.20 1.90 7.14
CA VAL A 10 -13.57 0.73 6.52
C VAL A 10 -14.57 -0.41 6.42
N ILE A 11 -14.43 -1.21 5.39
CA ILE A 11 -15.23 -2.40 5.17
C ILE A 11 -14.28 -3.59 5.15
N PHE A 12 -14.48 -4.52 6.08
CA PHE A 12 -13.67 -5.73 6.17
C PHE A 12 -14.15 -6.78 5.17
N ALA A 13 -13.33 -7.80 4.95
CA ALA A 13 -13.60 -8.84 3.96
C ALA A 13 -14.91 -9.60 4.20
N ASP A 14 -15.34 -9.70 5.47
CA ASP A 14 -16.60 -10.34 5.83
C ASP A 14 -17.82 -9.43 5.69
N GLY A 15 -17.64 -8.19 5.22
CA GLY A 15 -18.68 -7.19 5.08
C GLY A 15 -18.90 -6.31 6.30
N THR A 16 -18.20 -6.55 7.39
CA THR A 16 -18.31 -5.69 8.60
C THR A 16 -17.85 -4.29 8.26
N GLU A 17 -18.68 -3.30 8.57
CA GLU A 17 -18.33 -1.88 8.42
C GLU A 17 -17.98 -1.29 9.77
N SER A 18 -16.99 -0.40 9.79
CA SER A 18 -16.61 0.32 11.00
C SER A 18 -16.21 1.73 10.67
N GLU A 19 -16.59 2.66 11.55
CA GLU A 19 -15.96 3.96 11.57
C GLU A 19 -14.53 3.81 12.09
N VAL A 20 -13.64 4.67 11.61
CA VAL A 20 -12.25 4.66 12.05
C VAL A 20 -11.85 6.04 12.53
N SER A 21 -10.91 6.04 13.49
CA SER A 21 -10.23 7.25 13.93
C SER A 21 -8.85 7.29 13.29
N VAL A 22 -8.42 8.44 12.81
CA VAL A 22 -7.07 8.64 12.33
C VAL A 22 -6.18 8.83 13.55
N THR A 23 -5.32 7.86 13.86
CA THR A 23 -4.44 7.89 15.02
C THR A 23 -3.04 8.38 14.67
N GLY A 24 -2.71 8.43 13.38
CA GLY A 24 -1.43 8.94 12.92
C GLY A 24 -1.45 9.18 11.42
N ALA A 25 -0.56 10.05 10.97
CA ALA A 25 -0.39 10.32 9.56
C ALA A 25 1.07 10.63 9.30
N ARG A 26 1.56 10.18 8.15
CA ARG A 26 2.88 10.50 7.63
C ARG A 26 2.70 10.93 6.17
N PRO A 27 2.28 12.20 5.93
CA PRO A 27 2.05 12.66 4.55
C PRO A 27 3.31 12.57 3.69
N GLU A 28 4.49 12.73 4.29
CA GLU A 28 5.78 12.60 3.61
C GLU A 28 6.03 11.20 3.06
N HIS A 29 5.31 10.19 3.58
CA HIS A 29 5.37 8.81 3.11
C HIS A 29 4.06 8.35 2.49
N ASP A 30 3.08 9.25 2.33
CA ASP A 30 1.74 8.91 1.84
C ASP A 30 1.06 7.82 2.69
N LEU A 31 1.21 7.92 4.01
CA LEU A 31 0.67 6.94 4.96
C LEU A 31 -0.31 7.57 5.93
N ALA A 32 -1.32 6.81 6.31
CA ALA A 32 -2.22 7.12 7.41
C ALA A 32 -2.40 5.89 8.28
N VAL A 33 -2.52 6.10 9.59
CA VAL A 33 -2.79 5.04 10.56
C VAL A 33 -4.21 5.23 11.06
N LEU A 34 -5.00 4.17 10.94
CA LEU A 34 -6.41 4.18 11.28
C LEU A 34 -6.68 3.16 12.39
N GLN A 35 -7.58 3.53 13.31
CA GLN A 35 -8.06 2.63 14.37
C GLN A 35 -9.54 2.39 14.16
N ALA A 36 -9.93 1.15 13.88
CA ALA A 36 -11.33 0.78 13.71
C ALA A 36 -12.04 0.71 15.06
N ALA A 37 -13.28 1.19 15.11
CA ALA A 37 -14.10 1.11 16.32
C ALA A 37 -14.67 -0.30 16.52
N THR A 38 -14.93 -1.01 15.43
CA THR A 38 -15.49 -2.38 15.46
C THR A 38 -14.60 -3.28 14.61
N LEU A 39 -14.25 -4.45 15.15
CA LEU A 39 -13.43 -5.43 14.46
C LEU A 39 -14.21 -6.73 14.28
N PRO A 40 -14.02 -7.44 13.14
CA PRO A 40 -14.55 -8.81 13.00
C PRO A 40 -13.94 -9.72 14.07
N ASP A 41 -14.73 -10.71 14.54
CA ASP A 41 -14.30 -11.64 15.57
C ASP A 41 -13.12 -12.52 15.15
N ASP A 42 -13.03 -12.82 13.86
CA ASP A 42 -12.02 -13.71 13.28
C ASP A 42 -10.91 -12.96 12.54
N LEU A 43 -10.75 -11.66 12.82
CA LEU A 43 -9.74 -10.85 12.15
C LEU A 43 -8.33 -11.39 12.40
N GLN A 44 -7.61 -11.63 11.31
CA GLN A 44 -6.22 -12.09 11.35
C GLN A 44 -5.29 -10.93 11.00
N PRO A 45 -4.36 -10.56 11.89
CA PRO A 45 -3.38 -9.52 11.56
C PRO A 45 -2.41 -10.01 10.49
N ALA A 46 -2.01 -9.11 9.60
CA ALA A 46 -1.01 -9.41 8.59
C ALA A 46 0.38 -9.52 9.23
N THR A 47 1.20 -10.41 8.69
CA THR A 47 2.60 -10.50 9.08
C THR A 47 3.40 -9.48 8.30
N LEU A 48 4.15 -8.62 9.00
CA LEU A 48 5.03 -7.62 8.38
C LEU A 48 6.44 -8.19 8.29
N ARG A 49 7.02 -8.11 7.11
CA ARG A 49 8.36 -8.65 6.86
C ARG A 49 9.31 -7.53 6.44
N SER A 50 10.50 -7.48 7.05
CA SER A 50 11.53 -6.52 6.69
C SER A 50 11.94 -6.65 5.22
N THR A 51 12.23 -5.52 4.58
CA THR A 51 12.73 -5.47 3.21
C THR A 51 14.24 -5.64 3.10
N GLY A 52 14.93 -5.81 4.23
CA GLY A 52 16.38 -5.77 4.29
C GLY A 52 17.10 -6.84 3.47
N ASP A 53 16.48 -7.99 3.25
CA ASP A 53 17.02 -9.09 2.47
C ASP A 53 16.34 -9.30 1.11
N LEU A 54 15.43 -8.41 0.74
CA LEU A 54 14.79 -8.47 -0.56
C LEU A 54 15.71 -7.95 -1.66
N ARG A 55 15.56 -8.53 -2.83
CA ARG A 55 16.36 -8.18 -4.00
C ARG A 55 15.48 -8.01 -5.24
N GLU A 56 15.99 -7.28 -6.22
CA GLU A 56 15.37 -7.20 -7.53
C GLU A 56 15.18 -8.60 -8.11
N GLY A 57 14.01 -8.85 -8.68
CA GLY A 57 13.63 -10.17 -9.19
C GLY A 57 12.87 -11.04 -8.21
N ASP A 58 12.84 -10.66 -6.92
CA ASP A 58 12.03 -11.39 -5.94
C ASP A 58 10.54 -11.25 -6.27
N GLY A 59 9.81 -12.35 -6.17
CA GLY A 59 8.38 -12.37 -6.46
C GLY A 59 7.57 -11.59 -5.44
N VAL A 60 6.63 -10.80 -5.94
CA VAL A 60 5.69 -10.04 -5.11
C VAL A 60 4.30 -10.12 -5.70
N VAL A 61 3.31 -9.89 -4.84
CA VAL A 61 1.89 -9.86 -5.19
C VAL A 61 1.31 -8.55 -4.69
N ALA A 62 0.64 -7.82 -5.57
CA ALA A 62 -0.13 -6.64 -5.19
C ALA A 62 -1.59 -7.06 -4.99
N VAL A 63 -2.17 -6.67 -3.87
CA VAL A 63 -3.56 -6.94 -3.53
C VAL A 63 -4.29 -5.62 -3.45
N GLY A 64 -5.40 -5.48 -4.15
CA GLY A 64 -6.15 -4.23 -4.15
C GLY A 64 -7.62 -4.47 -4.42
N PHE A 65 -8.34 -3.36 -4.52
CA PHE A 65 -9.78 -3.36 -4.81
C PHE A 65 -10.06 -2.39 -5.97
N PRO A 66 -9.43 -2.64 -7.14
CA PRO A 66 -9.53 -1.70 -8.25
C PRO A 66 -10.94 -1.64 -8.83
N PHE A 67 -11.38 -0.44 -9.18
CA PHE A 67 -12.66 -0.20 -9.86
C PHE A 67 -13.89 -0.71 -9.10
N ASP A 68 -13.77 -0.94 -7.79
CA ASP A 68 -14.85 -1.46 -6.93
C ASP A 68 -15.49 -2.78 -7.41
N ILE A 69 -14.75 -3.56 -8.21
CA ILE A 69 -15.26 -4.84 -8.71
C ILE A 69 -14.93 -6.03 -7.80
N GLY A 70 -14.20 -5.79 -6.71
CA GLY A 70 -13.84 -6.81 -5.75
C GLY A 70 -12.32 -6.87 -5.54
N PRO A 71 -11.87 -7.68 -4.57
CA PRO A 71 -10.44 -7.84 -4.35
C PRO A 71 -9.77 -8.45 -5.59
N SER A 72 -8.66 -7.88 -5.98
CA SER A 72 -7.89 -8.30 -7.15
C SER A 72 -6.45 -8.52 -6.76
N VAL A 73 -5.84 -9.55 -7.33
CA VAL A 73 -4.49 -9.98 -7.02
C VAL A 73 -3.69 -10.02 -8.31
N SER A 74 -2.51 -9.43 -8.31
CA SER A 74 -1.59 -9.52 -9.44
C SER A 74 -0.19 -9.85 -8.94
N ALA A 75 0.53 -10.69 -9.69
CA ALA A 75 1.88 -11.11 -9.34
C ALA A 75 2.90 -10.51 -10.29
N GLY A 76 4.08 -10.25 -9.77
CA GLY A 76 5.21 -9.73 -10.51
C GLY A 76 6.47 -9.85 -9.71
N VAL A 77 7.42 -8.98 -9.96
CA VAL A 77 8.71 -8.95 -9.25
C VAL A 77 9.04 -7.55 -8.78
N ILE A 78 9.94 -7.49 -7.80
CA ILE A 78 10.57 -6.23 -7.41
C ILE A 78 11.51 -5.81 -8.54
N SER A 79 11.36 -4.57 -9.00
CA SER A 79 12.15 -4.00 -10.09
C SER A 79 13.28 -3.12 -9.59
N GLY A 80 13.16 -2.57 -8.38
CA GLY A 80 14.19 -1.70 -7.82
C GLY A 80 13.84 -1.19 -6.44
N PHE A 81 14.83 -0.56 -5.80
CA PHE A 81 14.71 0.03 -4.48
C PHE A 81 15.19 1.47 -4.50
N GLY A 82 14.88 2.22 -3.45
CA GLY A 82 15.37 3.58 -3.29
C GLY A 82 14.87 4.53 -4.36
N ARG A 83 13.71 4.28 -4.92
CA ARG A 83 13.14 5.10 -5.99
C ARG A 83 12.48 6.35 -5.45
N GLU A 84 12.40 7.37 -6.30
CA GLU A 84 11.71 8.61 -6.01
C GLU A 84 10.57 8.81 -7.02
N TYR A 85 9.48 9.38 -6.55
CA TYR A 85 8.34 9.71 -7.38
C TYR A 85 7.75 11.03 -6.91
N ARG A 86 7.59 11.97 -7.86
CA ARG A 86 6.92 13.24 -7.59
C ARG A 86 5.47 13.11 -8.02
N SER A 87 4.55 13.51 -7.13
CA SER A 87 3.12 13.51 -7.45
C SER A 87 2.85 14.35 -8.70
N THR A 88 1.76 14.04 -9.40
CA THR A 88 1.40 14.77 -10.64
C THR A 88 1.14 16.25 -10.39
N SER A 89 0.72 16.61 -9.18
CA SER A 89 0.58 18.02 -8.77
C SER A 89 1.92 18.70 -8.49
N GLY A 90 3.01 17.94 -8.37
CA GLY A 90 4.32 18.45 -8.02
C GLY A 90 4.48 18.86 -6.57
N GLU A 91 3.45 18.71 -5.74
CA GLU A 91 3.43 19.16 -4.36
C GLU A 91 4.20 18.23 -3.41
N ARG A 92 4.39 16.99 -3.79
CA ARG A 92 4.96 15.98 -2.89
C ARG A 92 5.96 15.12 -3.64
N LEU A 93 7.15 14.97 -3.04
CA LEU A 93 8.17 14.03 -3.50
C LEU A 93 8.21 12.86 -2.53
N LEU A 94 7.90 11.67 -3.02
CA LEU A 94 8.03 10.43 -2.27
C LEU A 94 9.40 9.84 -2.55
N THR A 95 10.08 9.36 -1.51
CA THR A 95 11.43 8.83 -1.60
C THR A 95 11.51 7.43 -1.02
N ASN A 96 12.60 6.74 -1.27
CA ASN A 96 12.87 5.39 -0.76
C ASN A 96 11.79 4.38 -1.11
N LEU A 97 11.24 4.46 -2.32
CA LEU A 97 10.16 3.60 -2.76
C LEU A 97 10.67 2.29 -3.33
N ILE A 98 9.89 1.23 -3.13
CA ILE A 98 10.06 -0.03 -3.84
C ILE A 98 9.38 0.10 -5.20
N GLN A 99 10.10 -0.22 -6.27
CA GLN A 99 9.51 -0.34 -7.61
C GLN A 99 9.18 -1.79 -7.89
N PHE A 100 8.00 -2.05 -8.47
CA PHE A 100 7.56 -3.40 -8.80
C PHE A 100 6.76 -3.37 -10.11
N ASP A 101 6.58 -4.54 -10.72
CA ASP A 101 5.86 -4.67 -11.99
C ASP A 101 4.57 -5.49 -11.90
N ALA A 102 4.16 -5.93 -10.72
CA ALA A 102 2.83 -6.51 -10.55
C ALA A 102 1.77 -5.47 -10.92
N ALA A 103 0.80 -5.87 -11.73
CA ALA A 103 -0.18 -4.91 -12.26
C ALA A 103 -0.95 -4.24 -11.14
N ALA A 104 -0.94 -2.92 -11.13
CA ALA A 104 -1.64 -2.10 -10.16
C ALA A 104 -2.37 -0.99 -10.91
N ASN A 105 -3.63 -0.80 -10.60
CA ASN A 105 -4.50 0.16 -11.26
C ASN A 105 -5.09 1.13 -10.22
N PRO A 106 -5.78 2.20 -10.64
CA PRO A 106 -6.50 3.04 -9.69
C PRO A 106 -7.41 2.20 -8.79
N GLY A 107 -7.33 2.41 -7.48
CA GLY A 107 -7.98 1.57 -6.47
C GLY A 107 -7.06 0.57 -5.80
N SER A 108 -5.84 0.38 -6.32
CA SER A 108 -4.83 -0.47 -5.69
C SER A 108 -4.00 0.27 -4.64
N SER A 109 -3.97 1.60 -4.68
CA SER A 109 -3.26 2.42 -3.69
C SER A 109 -3.81 2.19 -2.30
N GLY A 110 -2.93 2.02 -1.33
CA GLY A 110 -3.28 1.67 0.04
C GLY A 110 -3.31 0.18 0.30
N GLY A 111 -3.32 -0.65 -0.76
CA GLY A 111 -3.26 -2.10 -0.62
C GLY A 111 -1.86 -2.60 -0.31
N PRO A 112 -1.75 -3.83 0.20
CA PRO A 112 -0.45 -4.40 0.54
C PRO A 112 0.30 -4.91 -0.68
N LEU A 113 1.63 -4.79 -0.62
CA LEU A 113 2.54 -5.53 -1.48
C LEU A 113 3.11 -6.68 -0.63
N VAL A 114 2.89 -7.91 -1.06
CA VAL A 114 3.23 -9.08 -0.25
C VAL A 114 4.22 -9.98 -0.98
N THR A 115 4.97 -10.78 -0.21
CA THR A 115 5.83 -11.82 -0.75
C THR A 115 5.00 -13.00 -1.23
N MET A 116 5.65 -13.97 -1.86
CA MET A 116 4.98 -15.20 -2.29
C MET A 116 4.51 -16.05 -1.10
N GLU A 117 5.03 -15.78 0.10
CA GLU A 117 4.60 -16.41 1.35
C GLU A 117 3.47 -15.62 2.06
N GLY A 118 3.02 -14.51 1.47
CA GLY A 118 1.92 -13.72 2.02
C GLY A 118 2.30 -12.72 3.09
N GLU A 119 3.59 -12.43 3.24
CA GLU A 119 4.08 -11.45 4.22
C GLU A 119 4.13 -10.06 3.59
N VAL A 120 3.68 -9.05 4.31
CA VAL A 120 3.59 -7.67 3.80
C VAL A 120 4.97 -7.02 3.85
N VAL A 121 5.43 -6.53 2.71
CA VAL A 121 6.72 -5.83 2.57
C VAL A 121 6.55 -4.37 2.17
N GLY A 122 5.35 -3.97 1.77
CA GLY A 122 5.10 -2.57 1.39
C GLY A 122 3.62 -2.25 1.27
N ILE A 123 3.35 -0.98 1.10
CA ILE A 123 2.00 -0.45 0.85
C ILE A 123 2.04 0.29 -0.48
N VAL A 124 1.19 -0.11 -1.40
CA VAL A 124 1.14 0.50 -2.74
C VAL A 124 0.73 1.97 -2.62
N THR A 125 1.51 2.86 -3.21
CA THR A 125 1.26 4.29 -3.12
C THR A 125 1.00 4.95 -4.47
N ALA A 126 1.65 4.51 -5.55
CA ALA A 126 1.53 5.17 -6.84
C ALA A 126 1.77 4.20 -7.97
N ILE A 127 1.26 4.57 -9.14
CA ILE A 127 1.64 3.94 -10.41
C ILE A 127 2.13 5.04 -11.34
N LEU A 128 3.12 4.71 -12.15
CA LEU A 128 3.58 5.66 -13.17
C LEU A 128 2.53 5.74 -14.28
N ASN A 129 2.05 6.95 -14.53
CA ASN A 129 1.02 7.18 -15.52
C ASN A 129 1.36 8.45 -16.32
N PRO A 130 2.33 8.36 -17.25
CA PRO A 130 2.88 9.54 -17.91
C PRO A 130 1.87 10.30 -18.78
N ASN A 131 0.79 9.66 -19.21
CA ASN A 131 -0.20 10.25 -20.12
C ASN A 131 -1.57 10.43 -19.49
N ASN A 132 -1.68 10.44 -18.15
CA ASN A 132 -2.96 10.48 -17.44
C ASN A 132 -3.95 9.39 -17.87
N GLN A 133 -3.47 8.34 -18.48
CA GLN A 133 -4.27 7.16 -18.79
C GLN A 133 -4.35 6.27 -17.56
N ARG A 134 -5.51 5.66 -17.32
CA ARG A 134 -5.71 4.78 -16.19
C ARG A 134 -5.18 3.36 -16.46
N SER A 135 -4.04 3.28 -17.14
CA SER A 135 -3.42 2.02 -17.54
C SER A 135 -2.10 1.84 -16.83
N PHE A 136 -1.85 0.63 -16.35
CA PHE A 136 -0.57 0.26 -15.78
C PHE A 136 0.47 0.08 -16.90
N VAL A 137 1.65 0.67 -16.74
CA VAL A 137 2.73 0.61 -17.73
C VAL A 137 3.93 -0.20 -17.24
N GLY A 138 3.76 -1.05 -16.23
CA GLY A 138 4.82 -1.88 -15.70
C GLY A 138 5.65 -1.24 -14.59
N ILE A 139 5.21 -0.10 -14.08
CA ILE A 139 5.93 0.60 -13.01
C ILE A 139 4.93 0.99 -11.92
N GLY A 140 5.01 0.29 -10.79
CA GLY A 140 4.29 0.62 -9.58
C GLY A 140 5.27 0.93 -8.46
N PHE A 141 4.82 1.70 -7.48
CA PHE A 141 5.64 2.08 -6.33
C PHE A 141 4.93 1.72 -5.04
N ALA A 142 5.72 1.28 -4.06
CA ALA A 142 5.22 0.97 -2.72
C ALA A 142 6.13 1.60 -1.68
N VAL A 143 5.52 2.05 -0.60
CA VAL A 143 6.24 2.50 0.60
C VAL A 143 6.72 1.26 1.34
N PRO A 144 8.03 1.16 1.70
CA PRO A 144 8.51 0.00 2.47
C PRO A 144 7.76 -0.16 3.78
N ILE A 145 7.53 -1.40 4.17
CA ILE A 145 6.74 -1.69 5.37
C ILE A 145 7.38 -1.13 6.64
N GLU A 146 8.70 -0.95 6.67
CA GLU A 146 9.40 -0.34 7.79
C GLU A 146 8.86 1.06 8.11
N ASN A 147 8.50 1.83 7.07
CA ASN A 147 7.94 3.17 7.27
C ASN A 147 6.57 3.10 7.97
N ALA A 148 5.73 2.14 7.56
CA ALA A 148 4.42 1.95 8.18
C ALA A 148 4.56 1.41 9.60
N ALA A 149 5.46 0.46 9.82
CA ALA A 149 5.73 -0.10 11.13
C ALA A 149 6.23 0.97 12.09
N ALA A 150 7.12 1.85 11.64
CA ALA A 150 7.60 2.96 12.44
C ALA A 150 6.48 3.92 12.83
N ALA A 151 5.51 4.13 11.94
CA ALA A 151 4.38 5.02 12.22
C ALA A 151 3.48 4.50 13.34
N VAL A 152 3.42 3.18 13.55
CA VAL A 152 2.64 2.56 14.63
C VAL A 152 3.50 2.03 15.77
N GLY A 153 4.83 2.12 15.67
CA GLY A 153 5.75 1.68 16.71
C GLY A 153 5.96 0.16 16.77
N ILE A 154 5.70 -0.54 15.67
CA ILE A 154 5.84 -2.01 15.59
C ILE A 154 7.03 -2.33 14.66
N PRO A 155 8.06 -3.05 15.13
CA PRO A 155 9.14 -3.46 14.23
C PRO A 155 8.68 -4.61 13.31
N PRO A 156 9.05 -4.60 12.04
CA PRO A 156 8.82 -5.75 11.16
C PRO A 156 9.75 -6.91 11.53
N HIS A 157 9.32 -8.11 11.25
CA HIS A 157 10.06 -9.33 11.54
C HIS A 157 11.00 -9.72 10.42
#